data_686b50b78e992110a5e1c01f3a89a0b0
#
_entry.id   686b50b78e992110a5e1c01f3a89a0b0
#
_cell.length_a   1.000
_cell.length_b   1.000
_cell.length_c   1.000
_cell.angle_alpha   90.00
_cell.angle_beta   90.00
_cell.angle_gamma   90.00
#
_symmetry.space_group_name_H-M   'P 1'
#
loop_
_entity.id
_entity.type
_entity.pdbx_description
1 polymer ?
#
loop_
_entity_poly.entity_id
_entity_poly.type
_entity_poly.pdbx_seq_one_letter_code
_entity_poly.pdbx_strand_id
1 'polypeptide(L)'
;MNRPMWDFGLRPWREYNGDLQQAGQQLQAYFQSIPPEERIWAVVLSSSIYEYFLRYLTASMGINPIEEFRLLIIPPPQMVNNMRIGTMQAYMVAEPWNTRAITGNEGVGFTFAQGREIWQGHPDRILAVMESFIEENPKTYRSLVKAMIEACQYCDRPENREEVATIISGRSFTGAKPQFTRPGIVGDYNYGGFDDRKRLVEDLATTIFFAMPKDIAKADHDHSTFLWQSESLWLITQAARWGQIAEIPKNAEEVAKKAWKTDLYRQIADDMGIVCPSEDYYVVPPGAFIDQKAFDPSDLVGYLNSFEIRANSPQFFYLQG
;
A
#
# COMPACT_ATOMS: atom_id res chain seq x y z
N MET A 1 -14.03 3.01 -2.79
CA MET A 1 -15.18 2.59 -3.64
C MET A 1 -16.28 3.62 -3.54
N ASN A 2 -17.08 3.79 -4.58
CA ASN A 2 -18.08 4.85 -4.69
C ASN A 2 -19.48 4.44 -4.13
N ARG A 3 -20.43 5.41 -4.16
CA ARG A 3 -21.82 5.19 -3.68
C ARG A 3 -22.58 4.12 -4.48
N PRO A 4 -22.55 4.07 -5.83
CA PRO A 4 -23.22 3.00 -6.57
C PRO A 4 -22.81 1.58 -6.15
N MET A 5 -21.53 1.36 -5.84
CA MET A 5 -21.08 0.08 -5.29
C MET A 5 -21.69 -0.22 -3.92
N TRP A 6 -21.81 0.81 -3.07
CA TRP A 6 -22.47 0.69 -1.78
C TRP A 6 -23.97 0.35 -1.91
N ASP A 7 -24.68 1.09 -2.77
CA ASP A 7 -26.12 0.90 -3.00
C ASP A 7 -26.41 -0.48 -3.61
N PHE A 8 -25.44 -1.04 -4.38
CA PHE A 8 -25.48 -2.42 -4.87
C PHE A 8 -25.26 -3.47 -3.78
N GLY A 9 -24.66 -3.08 -2.64
CA GLY A 9 -24.46 -3.95 -1.49
C GLY A 9 -23.03 -4.16 -1.04
N LEU A 10 -21.99 -3.62 -1.75
CA LEU A 10 -20.62 -3.74 -1.27
C LEU A 10 -20.41 -2.99 0.05
N ARG A 11 -19.59 -3.53 0.90
CA ARG A 11 -19.31 -3.02 2.26
C ARG A 11 -17.81 -3.02 2.52
N PRO A 12 -17.33 -2.33 3.57
CA PRO A 12 -15.95 -2.49 4.04
C PRO A 12 -15.58 -3.94 4.29
N TRP A 13 -14.34 -4.31 3.95
CA TRP A 13 -13.81 -5.67 4.11
C TRP A 13 -14.10 -6.28 5.50
N ARG A 14 -14.01 -5.47 6.51
CA ARG A 14 -14.29 -5.87 7.91
C ARG A 14 -15.70 -6.43 8.13
N GLU A 15 -16.65 -6.10 7.27
CA GLU A 15 -18.03 -6.60 7.37
C GLU A 15 -18.23 -7.96 6.66
N TYR A 16 -17.21 -8.45 5.94
CA TYR A 16 -17.24 -9.78 5.33
C TYR A 16 -16.68 -10.88 6.22
N ASN A 17 -16.17 -10.55 7.42
CA ASN A 17 -15.63 -11.52 8.39
C ASN A 17 -14.57 -12.47 7.80
N GLY A 18 -13.76 -12.00 6.85
CA GLY A 18 -12.72 -12.79 6.19
C GLY A 18 -13.20 -13.61 4.98
N ASP A 19 -14.45 -13.49 4.57
CA ASP A 19 -15.00 -14.21 3.41
C ASP A 19 -14.70 -13.48 2.09
N LEU A 20 -13.53 -13.80 1.49
CA LEU A 20 -13.10 -13.29 0.19
C LEU A 20 -14.03 -13.71 -0.94
N GLN A 21 -14.61 -14.91 -0.85
CA GLN A 21 -15.51 -15.43 -1.88
C GLN A 21 -16.81 -14.61 -1.91
N GLN A 22 -17.39 -14.33 -0.76
CA GLN A 22 -18.60 -13.50 -0.68
C GLN A 22 -18.33 -12.09 -1.23
N ALA A 23 -17.22 -11.46 -0.83
CA ALA A 23 -16.84 -10.14 -1.34
C ALA A 23 -16.63 -10.15 -2.85
N GLY A 24 -15.99 -11.18 -3.37
CA GLY A 24 -15.75 -11.38 -4.81
C GLY A 24 -17.02 -11.59 -5.61
N GLN A 25 -17.92 -12.45 -5.14
CA GLN A 25 -19.22 -12.69 -5.78
C GLN A 25 -20.05 -11.40 -5.88
N GLN A 26 -20.03 -10.59 -4.83
CA GLN A 26 -20.74 -9.33 -4.79
C GLN A 26 -20.14 -8.29 -5.74
N LEU A 27 -18.81 -8.21 -5.82
CA LEU A 27 -18.12 -7.34 -6.77
C LEU A 27 -18.33 -7.79 -8.22
N GLN A 28 -18.29 -9.09 -8.47
CA GLN A 28 -18.58 -9.66 -9.80
C GLN A 28 -20.02 -9.36 -10.24
N ALA A 29 -20.99 -9.52 -9.33
CA ALA A 29 -22.39 -9.18 -9.62
C ALA A 29 -22.56 -7.69 -9.93
N TYR A 30 -21.86 -6.82 -9.22
CA TYR A 30 -21.83 -5.40 -9.54
C TYR A 30 -21.25 -5.15 -10.95
N PHE A 31 -20.12 -5.75 -11.29
CA PHE A 31 -19.55 -5.61 -12.63
C PHE A 31 -20.47 -6.09 -13.73
N GLN A 32 -21.21 -7.18 -13.51
CA GLN A 32 -22.20 -7.66 -14.47
C GLN A 32 -23.39 -6.71 -14.65
N SER A 33 -23.66 -5.85 -13.68
CA SER A 33 -24.76 -4.88 -13.73
C SER A 33 -24.43 -3.57 -14.46
N ILE A 34 -23.16 -3.35 -14.80
CA ILE A 34 -22.69 -2.16 -15.52
C ILE A 34 -21.92 -2.53 -16.78
N PRO A 35 -21.93 -1.67 -17.84
CA PRO A 35 -21.13 -1.90 -19.04
C PRO A 35 -19.64 -2.02 -18.75
N PRO A 36 -18.88 -2.87 -19.47
CA PRO A 36 -17.43 -3.02 -19.26
C PRO A 36 -16.63 -1.71 -19.37
N GLU A 37 -17.03 -0.81 -20.26
CA GLU A 37 -16.40 0.49 -20.47
C GLU A 37 -16.56 1.44 -19.26
N GLU A 38 -17.55 1.21 -18.40
CA GLU A 38 -17.77 1.97 -17.17
C GLU A 38 -17.01 1.41 -15.98
N ARG A 39 -16.41 0.24 -16.08
CA ARG A 39 -15.62 -0.40 -15.01
C ARG A 39 -14.24 0.25 -14.94
N ILE A 40 -14.17 1.45 -14.39
CA ILE A 40 -12.96 2.27 -14.34
C ILE A 40 -12.49 2.41 -12.90
N TRP A 41 -11.27 1.97 -12.63
CA TRP A 41 -10.58 2.11 -11.35
C TRP A 41 -9.30 2.91 -11.53
N ALA A 42 -8.74 3.44 -10.46
CA ALA A 42 -7.56 4.28 -10.57
C ALA A 42 -6.49 3.99 -9.52
N VAL A 43 -5.25 4.24 -9.91
CA VAL A 43 -4.07 4.27 -9.04
C VAL A 43 -3.23 5.51 -9.33
N VAL A 44 -2.25 5.76 -8.48
CA VAL A 44 -1.39 6.97 -8.58
C VAL A 44 -0.34 6.83 -9.67
N LEU A 45 0.22 5.63 -9.80
CA LEU A 45 1.36 5.33 -10.67
C LEU A 45 1.38 3.84 -10.99
N SER A 46 1.76 3.49 -12.23
CA SER A 46 2.05 2.11 -12.60
C SER A 46 3.23 1.56 -11.80
N SER A 47 3.23 0.25 -11.57
CA SER A 47 4.28 -0.46 -10.82
C SER A 47 4.48 0.06 -9.38
N SER A 48 3.48 0.74 -8.85
CA SER A 48 3.47 1.17 -7.45
C SER A 48 2.87 0.09 -6.55
N ILE A 49 3.19 0.15 -5.26
CA ILE A 49 2.57 -0.72 -4.26
C ILE A 49 1.04 -0.62 -4.30
N TYR A 50 0.47 0.54 -4.64
CA TYR A 50 -0.97 0.75 -4.77
C TYR A 50 -1.58 -0.05 -5.93
N GLU A 51 -0.89 -0.12 -7.08
CA GLU A 51 -1.33 -0.98 -8.17
C GLU A 51 -1.25 -2.45 -7.80
N TYR A 52 -0.13 -2.88 -7.21
CA TYR A 52 0.03 -4.27 -6.79
C TYR A 52 -1.02 -4.67 -5.76
N PHE A 53 -1.32 -3.82 -4.79
CA PHE A 53 -2.34 -4.09 -3.79
C PHE A 53 -3.75 -4.13 -4.37
N LEU A 54 -4.07 -3.22 -5.27
CA LEU A 54 -5.37 -3.24 -5.94
C LEU A 54 -5.57 -4.54 -6.72
N ARG A 55 -4.57 -4.94 -7.51
CA ARG A 55 -4.59 -6.19 -8.27
C ARG A 55 -4.57 -7.42 -7.37
N TYR A 56 -3.76 -7.40 -6.31
CA TYR A 56 -3.68 -8.49 -5.34
C TYR A 56 -5.03 -8.70 -4.65
N LEU A 57 -5.62 -7.64 -4.11
CA LEU A 57 -6.91 -7.67 -3.44
C LEU A 57 -8.01 -8.21 -4.36
N THR A 58 -8.14 -7.68 -5.56
CA THR A 58 -9.19 -8.11 -6.50
C THR A 58 -8.97 -9.56 -6.95
N ALA A 59 -7.75 -9.96 -7.22
CA ALA A 59 -7.43 -11.35 -7.57
C ALA A 59 -7.68 -12.31 -6.40
N SER A 60 -7.43 -11.90 -5.16
CA SER A 60 -7.74 -12.70 -3.96
C SER A 60 -9.26 -12.91 -3.79
N MET A 61 -10.08 -12.01 -4.31
CA MET A 61 -11.54 -12.14 -4.39
C MET A 61 -12.03 -12.91 -5.64
N GLY A 62 -11.12 -13.48 -6.44
CA GLY A 62 -11.47 -14.21 -7.68
C GLY A 62 -11.78 -13.33 -8.88
N ILE A 63 -11.46 -12.04 -8.82
CA ILE A 63 -11.68 -11.06 -9.91
C ILE A 63 -10.37 -10.88 -10.68
N ASN A 64 -10.37 -11.12 -11.99
CA ASN A 64 -9.20 -10.87 -12.84
C ASN A 64 -9.04 -9.36 -13.11
N PRO A 65 -8.04 -8.67 -12.48
CA PRO A 65 -7.92 -7.22 -12.61
C PRO A 65 -7.45 -6.75 -14.00
N ILE A 66 -7.07 -7.67 -14.89
CA ILE A 66 -6.65 -7.34 -16.26
C ILE A 66 -7.86 -7.32 -17.18
N GLU A 67 -8.84 -8.19 -16.93
CA GLU A 67 -9.99 -8.42 -17.82
C GLU A 67 -11.23 -7.65 -17.38
N GLU A 68 -11.43 -7.50 -16.06
CA GLU A 68 -12.72 -7.06 -15.52
C GLU A 68 -12.87 -5.54 -15.44
N PHE A 69 -11.78 -4.78 -15.35
CA PHE A 69 -11.85 -3.32 -15.28
C PHE A 69 -10.63 -2.63 -15.90
N ARG A 70 -10.84 -1.39 -16.32
CA ARG A 70 -9.75 -0.52 -16.79
C ARG A 70 -9.09 0.19 -15.62
N LEU A 71 -7.76 0.15 -15.57
CA LEU A 71 -6.99 0.87 -14.58
C LEU A 71 -6.42 2.15 -15.18
N LEU A 72 -6.73 3.30 -14.57
CA LEU A 72 -6.24 4.61 -14.97
C LEU A 72 -5.21 5.15 -13.98
N ILE A 73 -4.28 5.94 -14.48
CA ILE A 73 -3.33 6.71 -13.66
C ILE A 73 -3.92 8.10 -13.44
N ILE A 74 -4.25 8.42 -12.19
CA ILE A 74 -4.85 9.71 -11.82
C ILE A 74 -4.07 10.30 -10.64
N PRO A 75 -3.66 11.59 -10.70
CA PRO A 75 -3.03 12.26 -9.57
C PRO A 75 -3.94 12.27 -8.32
N PRO A 76 -3.40 12.01 -7.12
CA PRO A 76 -4.19 11.89 -5.89
C PRO A 76 -5.17 13.05 -5.62
N PRO A 77 -4.80 14.33 -5.82
CA PRO A 77 -5.73 15.44 -5.58
C PRO A 77 -6.97 15.42 -6.46
N GLN A 78 -6.90 14.75 -7.62
CA GLN A 78 -7.99 14.68 -8.60
C GLN A 78 -8.92 13.48 -8.36
N MET A 79 -8.50 12.46 -7.60
CA MET A 79 -9.24 11.20 -7.45
C MET A 79 -10.63 11.41 -6.86
N VAL A 80 -10.73 12.21 -5.79
CA VAL A 80 -12.03 12.48 -5.12
C VAL A 80 -13.02 13.16 -6.07
N ASN A 81 -12.53 14.12 -6.88
CA ASN A 81 -13.39 14.81 -7.85
C ASN A 81 -13.83 13.89 -8.99
N ASN A 82 -12.92 13.07 -9.51
CA ASN A 82 -13.24 12.08 -10.55
C ASN A 82 -14.29 11.06 -10.05
N MET A 83 -14.15 10.59 -8.80
CA MET A 83 -15.16 9.72 -8.20
C MET A 83 -16.52 10.44 -8.04
N ARG A 84 -16.51 11.72 -7.63
CA ARG A 84 -17.72 12.52 -7.44
C ARG A 84 -18.52 12.72 -8.72
N ILE A 85 -17.84 12.95 -9.84
CA ILE A 85 -18.49 13.12 -11.16
C ILE A 85 -18.75 11.80 -11.88
N GLY A 86 -18.43 10.66 -11.23
CA GLY A 86 -18.77 9.33 -11.73
C GLY A 86 -17.85 8.77 -12.81
N THR A 87 -16.69 9.39 -13.06
CA THR A 87 -15.74 8.90 -14.08
C THR A 87 -14.95 7.68 -13.65
N MET A 88 -15.03 7.28 -12.38
CA MET A 88 -14.45 6.05 -11.86
C MET A 88 -15.23 5.53 -10.64
N GLN A 89 -15.16 4.21 -10.38
CA GLN A 89 -15.87 3.56 -9.29
C GLN A 89 -15.02 3.34 -8.06
N ALA A 90 -13.71 3.13 -8.23
CA ALA A 90 -12.80 2.87 -7.12
C ALA A 90 -11.39 3.37 -7.41
N TYR A 91 -10.60 3.52 -6.36
CA TYR A 91 -9.18 3.81 -6.48
C TYR A 91 -8.40 3.25 -5.28
N MET A 92 -7.09 3.11 -5.46
CA MET A 92 -6.12 2.82 -4.40
C MET A 92 -5.13 3.98 -4.30
N VAL A 93 -5.02 4.59 -3.12
CA VAL A 93 -4.19 5.78 -2.90
C VAL A 93 -3.81 5.91 -1.42
N ALA A 94 -2.70 6.60 -1.14
CA ALA A 94 -2.33 6.96 0.23
C ALA A 94 -3.32 7.96 0.86
N GLU A 95 -3.36 7.98 2.19
CA GLU A 95 -3.99 9.09 2.91
C GLU A 95 -3.30 10.44 2.56
N PRO A 96 -4.04 11.56 2.61
CA PRO A 96 -5.36 11.79 3.20
C PRO A 96 -6.55 11.72 2.21
N TRP A 97 -6.35 11.19 1.03
CA TRP A 97 -7.34 11.26 -0.06
C TRP A 97 -8.55 10.35 0.15
N ASN A 98 -8.37 9.21 0.86
CA ASN A 98 -9.50 8.35 1.23
C ASN A 98 -10.34 9.02 2.31
N THR A 99 -9.72 9.55 3.36
CA THR A 99 -10.42 10.32 4.39
C THR A 99 -11.17 11.51 3.78
N ARG A 100 -10.59 12.21 2.80
CA ARG A 100 -11.26 13.30 2.10
C ARG A 100 -12.49 12.84 1.32
N ALA A 101 -12.47 11.66 0.72
CA ALA A 101 -13.63 11.11 0.00
C ALA A 101 -14.78 10.71 0.94
N ILE A 102 -14.46 10.32 2.17
CA ILE A 102 -15.42 9.86 3.16
C ILE A 102 -16.04 11.04 3.93
N THR A 103 -15.21 11.99 4.36
CA THR A 103 -15.60 13.05 5.31
C THR A 103 -15.83 14.42 4.67
N GLY A 104 -15.54 14.60 3.38
CA GLY A 104 -15.82 15.83 2.65
C GLY A 104 -17.34 16.10 2.56
N ASN A 105 -17.72 17.34 2.25
CA ASN A 105 -19.12 17.71 2.05
C ASN A 105 -19.81 16.69 1.15
N GLU A 106 -20.75 15.92 1.71
CA GLU A 106 -21.42 14.80 1.07
C GLU A 106 -20.42 13.72 0.64
N GLY A 107 -20.02 12.86 1.56
CA GLY A 107 -19.07 11.76 1.29
C GLY A 107 -19.39 11.04 -0.03
N VAL A 108 -18.37 10.89 -0.88
CA VAL A 108 -18.53 10.32 -2.23
C VAL A 108 -18.17 8.85 -2.30
N GLY A 109 -17.58 8.31 -1.23
CA GLY A 109 -17.09 6.94 -1.20
C GLY A 109 -16.99 6.36 0.21
N PHE A 110 -16.53 5.13 0.24
CA PHE A 110 -16.17 4.40 1.46
C PHE A 110 -14.86 3.63 1.23
N THR A 111 -14.13 3.36 2.31
CA THR A 111 -12.94 2.50 2.27
C THR A 111 -13.37 1.04 2.29
N PHE A 112 -13.00 0.30 1.26
CA PHE A 112 -13.22 -1.15 1.22
C PHE A 112 -12.20 -1.86 2.13
N ALA A 113 -10.92 -1.64 1.89
CA ALA A 113 -9.82 -2.19 2.68
C ALA A 113 -8.66 -1.19 2.78
N GLN A 114 -7.93 -1.25 3.87
CA GLN A 114 -6.65 -0.56 4.04
C GLN A 114 -5.49 -1.44 3.56
N GLY A 115 -4.33 -0.85 3.26
CA GLY A 115 -3.13 -1.58 2.86
C GLY A 115 -2.73 -2.67 3.85
N ARG A 116 -2.80 -2.38 5.15
CA ARG A 116 -2.50 -3.34 6.23
C ARG A 116 -3.45 -4.55 6.27
N GLU A 117 -4.66 -4.42 5.76
CA GLU A 117 -5.62 -5.54 5.66
C GLU A 117 -5.32 -6.42 4.46
N ILE A 118 -4.60 -5.89 3.47
CA ILE A 118 -4.13 -6.62 2.29
C ILE A 118 -2.82 -7.34 2.61
N TRP A 119 -1.87 -6.62 3.22
CA TRP A 119 -0.60 -7.14 3.71
C TRP A 119 -0.21 -6.42 5.01
N GLN A 120 -0.33 -7.10 6.13
CA GLN A 120 0.05 -6.56 7.43
C GLN A 120 1.57 -6.35 7.49
N GLY A 121 2.00 -5.13 7.83
CA GLY A 121 3.42 -4.78 7.91
C GLY A 121 4.08 -4.47 6.56
N HIS A 122 3.30 -4.19 5.52
CA HIS A 122 3.83 -3.86 4.19
C HIS A 122 4.68 -2.57 4.18
N PRO A 123 5.72 -2.49 3.32
CA PRO A 123 6.39 -1.25 3.04
C PRO A 123 5.48 -0.31 2.22
N ASP A 124 5.64 1.02 2.37
CA ASP A 124 4.91 1.98 1.53
C ASP A 124 5.87 2.93 0.81
N ARG A 125 6.60 3.75 1.54
CA ARG A 125 7.52 4.76 0.98
C ARG A 125 8.95 4.48 1.39
N ILE A 126 9.87 4.72 0.47
CA ILE A 126 11.30 4.55 0.69
C ILE A 126 12.06 5.82 0.33
N LEU A 127 13.20 6.04 0.98
CA LEU A 127 14.20 7.00 0.54
C LEU A 127 15.05 6.34 -0.54
N ALA A 128 14.97 6.86 -1.77
CA ALA A 128 15.77 6.39 -2.89
C ALA A 128 16.76 7.46 -3.35
N VAL A 129 17.98 7.06 -3.61
CA VAL A 129 19.04 7.89 -4.19
C VAL A 129 19.78 7.13 -5.27
N MET A 130 20.45 7.84 -6.17
CA MET A 130 21.34 7.20 -7.15
C MET A 130 22.58 6.64 -6.44
N GLU A 131 23.11 5.52 -6.93
CA GLU A 131 24.33 4.91 -6.37
C GLU A 131 25.52 5.88 -6.42
N SER A 132 25.66 6.62 -7.53
CA SER A 132 26.68 7.68 -7.67
C SER A 132 26.58 8.76 -6.59
N PHE A 133 25.34 9.11 -6.13
CA PHE A 133 25.19 10.07 -5.03
C PHE A 133 25.80 9.55 -3.73
N ILE A 134 25.65 8.26 -3.45
CA ILE A 134 26.23 7.62 -2.25
C ILE A 134 27.76 7.65 -2.33
N GLU A 135 28.31 7.31 -3.50
CA GLU A 135 29.75 7.24 -3.74
C GLU A 135 30.41 8.63 -3.65
N GLU A 136 29.81 9.63 -4.27
CA GLU A 136 30.33 11.00 -4.31
C GLU A 136 30.08 11.76 -3.00
N ASN A 137 29.02 11.43 -2.25
CA ASN A 137 28.58 12.18 -1.08
C ASN A 137 28.30 11.27 0.14
N PRO A 138 29.21 10.38 0.55
CA PRO A 138 28.94 9.37 1.57
C PRO A 138 28.58 9.97 2.94
N LYS A 139 29.17 11.09 3.32
CA LYS A 139 28.85 11.77 4.58
C LYS A 139 27.46 12.40 4.57
N THR A 140 27.08 13.03 3.45
CA THR A 140 25.78 13.64 3.27
C THR A 140 24.70 12.57 3.28
N TYR A 141 24.92 11.45 2.57
CA TYR A 141 23.99 10.32 2.58
C TYR A 141 23.77 9.78 4.00
N ARG A 142 24.83 9.50 4.75
CA ARG A 142 24.74 9.03 6.15
C ARG A 142 23.92 9.99 7.03
N SER A 143 24.21 11.29 6.92
CA SER A 143 23.46 12.31 7.67
C SER A 143 21.98 12.37 7.28
N LEU A 144 21.68 12.23 5.99
CA LEU A 144 20.31 12.19 5.48
C LEU A 144 19.54 10.99 6.03
N VAL A 145 20.13 9.79 6.00
CA VAL A 145 19.49 8.57 6.52
C VAL A 145 19.28 8.70 8.04
N LYS A 146 20.25 9.21 8.81
CA LYS A 146 20.10 9.46 10.25
C LYS A 146 18.93 10.41 10.53
N ALA A 147 18.86 11.53 9.80
CA ALA A 147 17.77 12.50 9.94
C ALA A 147 16.40 11.89 9.61
N MET A 148 16.33 11.02 8.60
CA MET A 148 15.09 10.30 8.24
C MET A 148 14.67 9.34 9.34
N ILE A 149 15.59 8.57 9.91
CA ILE A 149 15.29 7.65 11.03
C ILE A 149 14.78 8.44 12.24
N GLU A 150 15.47 9.53 12.63
CA GLU A 150 15.04 10.40 13.73
C GLU A 150 13.66 11.00 13.48
N ALA A 151 13.38 11.46 12.26
CA ALA A 151 12.08 12.00 11.89
C ALA A 151 10.97 10.93 11.95
N CYS A 152 11.25 9.71 11.50
CA CYS A 152 10.32 8.59 11.60
C CYS A 152 10.01 8.24 13.06
N GLN A 153 11.04 8.18 13.93
CA GLN A 153 10.87 7.97 15.36
C GLN A 153 10.08 9.10 16.03
N TYR A 154 10.30 10.34 15.61
CA TYR A 154 9.53 11.50 16.09
C TYR A 154 8.04 11.37 15.71
N CYS A 155 7.76 11.00 14.46
CA CYS A 155 6.40 10.85 13.96
C CYS A 155 5.60 9.73 14.66
N ASP A 156 6.26 8.68 15.14
CA ASP A 156 5.59 7.56 15.80
C ASP A 156 5.25 7.80 17.27
N ARG A 157 5.83 8.81 17.90
CA ARG A 157 5.49 9.14 19.28
C ARG A 157 4.05 9.62 19.39
N PRO A 158 3.22 9.01 20.23
CA PRO A 158 1.80 9.36 20.34
C PRO A 158 1.58 10.86 20.62
N GLU A 159 2.43 11.47 21.47
CA GLU A 159 2.38 12.88 21.82
C GLU A 159 2.66 13.84 20.65
N ASN A 160 3.35 13.38 19.60
CA ASN A 160 3.72 14.20 18.45
C ASN A 160 2.71 14.07 17.29
N ARG A 161 1.86 13.07 17.29
CA ARG A 161 1.02 12.73 16.12
C ARG A 161 0.08 13.84 15.70
N GLU A 162 -0.49 14.61 16.63
CA GLU A 162 -1.34 15.76 16.31
C GLU A 162 -0.53 16.89 15.65
N GLU A 163 0.70 17.14 16.11
CA GLU A 163 1.60 18.10 15.49
C GLU A 163 2.01 17.65 14.09
N VAL A 164 2.37 16.37 13.93
CA VAL A 164 2.71 15.78 12.63
C VAL A 164 1.54 15.93 11.64
N ALA A 165 0.32 15.62 12.05
CA ALA A 165 -0.87 15.78 11.22
C ALA A 165 -1.06 17.24 10.77
N THR A 166 -0.77 18.19 11.65
CA THR A 166 -0.82 19.62 11.35
C THR A 166 0.27 20.05 10.36
N ILE A 167 1.52 19.61 10.57
CA ILE A 167 2.67 19.93 9.71
C ILE A 167 2.40 19.43 8.29
N ILE A 168 2.05 18.15 8.13
CA ILE A 168 1.85 17.55 6.79
C ILE A 168 0.62 18.09 6.06
N SER A 169 -0.31 18.76 6.74
CA SER A 169 -1.42 19.45 6.11
C SER A 169 -1.02 20.75 5.40
N GLY A 170 0.18 21.27 5.70
CA GLY A 170 0.71 22.48 5.11
C GLY A 170 0.81 22.42 3.57
N ARG A 171 0.76 23.59 2.93
CA ARG A 171 0.80 23.71 1.46
C ARG A 171 2.07 23.14 0.82
N SER A 172 3.18 23.13 1.56
CA SER A 172 4.46 22.56 1.09
C SER A 172 4.49 21.03 1.12
N PHE A 173 3.46 20.39 1.70
CA PHE A 173 3.34 18.93 1.82
C PHE A 173 2.08 18.44 1.11
N THR A 174 1.05 18.02 1.85
CA THR A 174 -0.18 17.50 1.21
C THR A 174 -1.10 18.61 0.72
N GLY A 175 -1.07 19.79 1.32
CA GLY A 175 -2.03 20.87 1.08
C GLY A 175 -3.47 20.49 1.44
N ALA A 176 -3.67 19.37 2.12
CA ALA A 176 -4.97 18.90 2.58
C ALA A 176 -5.32 19.54 3.93
N LYS A 177 -6.61 19.75 4.21
CA LYS A 177 -7.01 20.30 5.51
C LYS A 177 -6.68 19.33 6.64
N PRO A 178 -6.34 19.81 7.86
CA PRO A 178 -6.00 18.95 9.00
C PRO A 178 -7.03 17.87 9.31
N GLN A 179 -8.30 18.14 9.14
CA GLN A 179 -9.37 17.15 9.33
C GLN A 179 -9.28 15.93 8.41
N PHE A 180 -8.54 16.02 7.30
CA PHE A 180 -8.30 14.91 6.37
C PHE A 180 -6.99 14.19 6.64
N THR A 181 -5.96 14.89 7.13
CA THR A 181 -4.66 14.29 7.43
C THR A 181 -4.63 13.59 8.78
N ARG A 182 -5.38 14.12 9.75
CA ARG A 182 -5.39 13.67 11.13
C ARG A 182 -5.76 12.18 11.31
N PRO A 183 -6.84 11.64 10.72
CA PRO A 183 -7.26 10.26 10.99
C PRO A 183 -6.19 9.21 10.68
N GLY A 184 -5.49 9.35 9.56
CA GLY A 184 -4.41 8.42 9.18
C GLY A 184 -3.15 8.52 10.03
N ILE A 185 -3.00 9.58 10.84
CA ILE A 185 -1.83 9.80 11.70
C ILE A 185 -2.15 9.49 13.16
N VAL A 186 -3.34 9.86 13.64
CA VAL A 186 -3.69 9.79 15.07
C VAL A 186 -4.42 8.49 15.43
N GLY A 187 -5.15 7.88 14.50
CA GLY A 187 -5.76 6.56 14.71
C GLY A 187 -7.27 6.55 14.93
N ASP A 188 -7.97 7.58 14.51
CA ASP A 188 -9.44 7.63 14.50
C ASP A 188 -9.98 7.51 13.08
N TYR A 189 -9.63 6.41 12.41
CA TYR A 189 -9.96 6.20 11.01
C TYR A 189 -11.41 5.77 10.80
N ASN A 190 -12.11 6.46 9.90
CA ASN A 190 -13.47 6.11 9.49
C ASN A 190 -13.48 5.42 8.13
N TYR A 191 -14.10 4.22 8.05
CA TYR A 191 -14.28 3.51 6.78
C TYR A 191 -15.40 4.11 5.93
N GLY A 192 -16.22 5.01 6.49
CA GLY A 192 -17.32 5.63 5.79
C GLY A 192 -18.51 4.69 5.57
N GLY A 193 -19.30 5.03 4.56
CA GLY A 193 -20.55 4.35 4.22
C GLY A 193 -21.66 5.34 4.04
N PHE A 194 -22.83 4.86 3.60
CA PHE A 194 -23.98 5.71 3.26
C PHE A 194 -25.23 5.30 4.05
N ASP A 195 -25.04 4.70 5.22
CA ASP A 195 -26.04 4.42 6.23
C ASP A 195 -25.69 5.14 7.55
N ASP A 196 -26.52 5.02 8.57
CA ASP A 196 -26.35 5.68 9.86
C ASP A 196 -25.33 5.02 10.79
N ARG A 197 -24.69 3.93 10.35
CA ARG A 197 -23.70 3.22 11.17
C ARG A 197 -22.37 3.96 11.17
N LYS A 198 -21.81 4.18 12.36
CA LYS A 198 -20.44 4.65 12.51
C LYS A 198 -19.47 3.49 12.28
N ARG A 199 -18.52 3.69 11.37
CA ARG A 199 -17.42 2.76 11.07
C ARG A 199 -16.08 3.36 11.47
N LEU A 200 -16.11 4.11 12.56
CA LEU A 200 -14.92 4.68 13.18
C LEU A 200 -14.14 3.57 13.89
N VAL A 201 -12.86 3.52 13.65
CA VAL A 201 -11.91 2.63 14.34
C VAL A 201 -10.93 3.51 15.07
N GLU A 202 -11.03 3.53 16.39
CA GLU A 202 -10.14 4.27 17.28
C GLU A 202 -9.01 3.32 17.70
N ASP A 203 -8.04 3.12 16.82
CA ASP A 203 -6.92 2.22 17.03
C ASP A 203 -5.69 2.73 16.28
N LEU A 204 -4.58 2.89 16.98
CA LEU A 204 -3.29 3.23 16.36
C LEU A 204 -2.90 2.23 15.27
N ALA A 205 -3.38 0.99 15.34
CA ALA A 205 -3.18 0.00 14.30
C ALA A 205 -3.75 0.40 12.92
N THR A 206 -4.64 1.39 12.85
CA THR A 206 -5.16 1.93 11.58
C THR A 206 -4.35 3.10 11.05
N THR A 207 -3.29 3.51 11.74
CA THR A 207 -2.45 4.64 11.35
C THR A 207 -1.29 4.24 10.45
N ILE A 208 -0.64 5.25 9.91
CA ILE A 208 0.67 5.13 9.28
C ILE A 208 1.73 4.98 10.38
N PHE A 209 2.57 3.95 10.26
CA PHE A 209 3.76 3.78 11.06
C PHE A 209 4.99 4.20 10.27
N PHE A 210 5.91 4.90 10.93
CA PHE A 210 7.09 5.45 10.29
C PHE A 210 8.37 4.73 10.72
N ALA A 211 8.46 4.28 11.97
CA ALA A 211 9.65 3.65 12.53
C ALA A 211 9.37 2.30 13.22
N MET A 212 8.24 2.17 13.92
CA MET A 212 7.97 1.01 14.77
C MET A 212 6.50 0.58 14.69
N PRO A 213 6.14 -0.39 13.81
CA PRO A 213 4.79 -0.93 13.79
C PRO A 213 4.54 -1.76 15.06
N LYS A 214 3.59 -1.33 15.89
CA LYS A 214 3.26 -1.99 17.17
C LYS A 214 2.58 -3.35 17.00
N ASP A 215 2.14 -3.73 15.82
CA ASP A 215 1.26 -4.87 15.59
C ASP A 215 1.90 -6.04 14.86
N ILE A 216 3.17 -5.96 14.54
CA ILE A 216 3.87 -7.12 14.02
C ILE A 216 4.24 -7.97 15.21
N ALA A 217 3.61 -9.12 15.35
CA ALA A 217 3.67 -10.00 16.52
C ALA A 217 5.05 -10.64 16.79
N LYS A 218 6.13 -10.06 16.29
CA LYS A 218 7.51 -10.52 16.55
C LYS A 218 8.45 -9.34 16.67
N ALA A 219 9.11 -9.24 17.79
CA ALA A 219 10.09 -8.24 18.16
C ALA A 219 11.23 -8.06 17.14
N ASP A 220 11.52 -9.05 16.33
CA ASP A 220 12.61 -9.05 15.36
C ASP A 220 12.29 -8.27 14.07
N HIS A 221 11.04 -7.81 13.89
CA HIS A 221 10.59 -7.11 12.67
C HIS A 221 10.14 -5.66 12.95
N ASP A 222 10.43 -5.12 14.14
CA ASP A 222 9.93 -3.85 14.65
C ASP A 222 10.56 -2.59 14.04
N HIS A 223 11.24 -2.72 12.90
CA HIS A 223 11.93 -1.59 12.26
C HIS A 223 11.32 -1.27 10.90
N SER A 224 10.30 -0.41 10.86
CA SER A 224 9.69 0.04 9.59
C SER A 224 10.66 0.79 8.68
N THR A 225 11.75 1.34 9.24
CA THR A 225 12.80 2.00 8.47
C THR A 225 13.84 1.01 7.91
N PHE A 226 13.84 -0.24 8.37
CA PHE A 226 14.71 -1.29 7.83
C PHE A 226 14.05 -1.92 6.60
N LEU A 227 14.71 -1.80 5.47
CA LEU A 227 14.21 -2.32 4.19
C LEU A 227 14.60 -3.79 4.04
N TRP A 228 13.67 -4.69 4.31
CA TRP A 228 13.88 -6.12 4.08
C TRP A 228 14.02 -6.43 2.59
N GLN A 229 15.10 -7.11 2.19
CA GLN A 229 15.30 -7.52 0.79
C GLN A 229 14.18 -8.47 0.30
N SER A 230 13.57 -9.25 1.20
CA SER A 230 12.38 -10.05 0.89
C SER A 230 11.21 -9.23 0.35
N GLU A 231 11.02 -7.98 0.79
CA GLU A 231 9.97 -7.10 0.28
C GLU A 231 10.22 -6.69 -1.17
N SER A 232 11.49 -6.42 -1.53
CA SER A 232 11.90 -6.19 -2.91
C SER A 232 11.63 -7.41 -3.79
N LEU A 233 11.92 -8.62 -3.29
CA LEU A 233 11.63 -9.87 -4.00
C LEU A 233 10.13 -10.09 -4.20
N TRP A 234 9.31 -9.73 -3.21
CA TRP A 234 7.85 -9.76 -3.38
C TRP A 234 7.39 -8.80 -4.49
N LEU A 235 7.92 -7.57 -4.53
CA LEU A 235 7.60 -6.59 -5.59
C LEU A 235 8.00 -7.12 -6.98
N ILE A 236 9.18 -7.73 -7.12
CA ILE A 236 9.64 -8.37 -8.36
C ILE A 236 8.69 -9.49 -8.77
N THR A 237 8.23 -10.30 -7.81
CA THR A 237 7.27 -11.38 -8.08
C THR A 237 5.91 -10.84 -8.53
N GLN A 238 5.42 -9.75 -7.93
CA GLN A 238 4.20 -9.12 -8.39
C GLN A 238 4.36 -8.48 -9.78
N ALA A 239 5.50 -7.87 -10.07
CA ALA A 239 5.79 -7.35 -11.42
C ALA A 239 5.73 -8.46 -12.48
N ALA A 240 6.26 -9.64 -12.19
CA ALA A 240 6.14 -10.82 -13.05
C ALA A 240 4.71 -11.35 -13.11
N ARG A 241 4.00 -11.44 -11.97
CA ARG A 241 2.60 -11.88 -11.90
C ARG A 241 1.69 -11.07 -12.81
N TRP A 242 1.91 -9.76 -12.88
CA TRP A 242 1.07 -8.83 -13.65
C TRP A 242 1.64 -8.50 -15.03
N GLY A 243 2.70 -9.21 -15.46
CA GLY A 243 3.27 -9.08 -16.80
C GLY A 243 4.00 -7.76 -17.04
N GLN A 244 4.38 -7.04 -16.01
CA GLN A 244 5.19 -5.81 -16.13
C GLN A 244 6.66 -6.15 -16.46
N ILE A 245 7.11 -7.32 -16.04
CA ILE A 245 8.32 -7.99 -16.52
C ILE A 245 7.95 -9.39 -17.05
N ALA A 246 8.70 -9.88 -18.01
CA ALA A 246 8.39 -11.15 -18.69
C ALA A 246 8.47 -12.37 -17.75
N GLU A 247 9.45 -12.38 -16.86
CA GLU A 247 9.70 -13.44 -15.89
C GLU A 247 10.45 -12.89 -14.67
N ILE A 248 10.52 -13.66 -13.59
CA ILE A 248 11.35 -13.33 -12.44
C ILE A 248 12.82 -13.43 -12.90
N PRO A 249 13.63 -12.35 -12.74
CA PRO A 249 15.03 -12.38 -13.14
C PRO A 249 15.80 -13.45 -12.38
N LYS A 250 16.69 -14.17 -13.06
CA LYS A 250 17.54 -15.19 -12.43
C LYS A 250 18.45 -14.62 -11.32
N ASN A 251 18.75 -13.33 -11.42
CA ASN A 251 19.55 -12.58 -10.45
C ASN A 251 18.68 -11.67 -9.57
N ALA A 252 17.42 -12.04 -9.29
CA ALA A 252 16.50 -11.23 -8.49
C ALA A 252 17.06 -10.87 -7.11
N GLU A 253 17.76 -11.79 -6.44
CA GLU A 253 18.41 -11.54 -5.15
C GLU A 253 19.53 -10.50 -5.26
N GLU A 254 20.36 -10.55 -6.33
CA GLU A 254 21.38 -9.54 -6.57
C GLU A 254 20.78 -8.17 -6.81
N VAL A 255 19.65 -8.11 -7.55
CA VAL A 255 18.91 -6.87 -7.77
C VAL A 255 18.35 -6.33 -6.46
N ALA A 256 17.74 -7.17 -5.64
CA ALA A 256 17.22 -6.78 -4.32
C ALA A 256 18.35 -6.24 -3.43
N LYS A 257 19.45 -6.96 -3.31
CA LYS A 257 20.63 -6.55 -2.52
C LYS A 257 21.26 -5.26 -3.02
N LYS A 258 21.32 -5.07 -4.34
CA LYS A 258 21.88 -3.86 -4.95
C LYS A 258 20.99 -2.64 -4.71
N ALA A 259 19.67 -2.79 -4.78
CA ALA A 259 18.73 -1.71 -4.62
C ALA A 259 18.47 -1.38 -3.13
N TRP A 260 18.37 -2.41 -2.29
CA TRP A 260 18.01 -2.28 -0.88
C TRP A 260 19.25 -2.52 -0.02
N LYS A 261 19.95 -1.44 0.32
CA LYS A 261 21.27 -1.40 0.95
C LYS A 261 21.18 -1.66 2.47
N THR A 262 20.80 -2.87 2.87
CA THR A 262 20.68 -3.27 4.28
C THR A 262 21.99 -3.15 5.05
N ASP A 263 23.11 -3.50 4.44
CA ASP A 263 24.44 -3.38 5.05
C ASP A 263 24.76 -1.93 5.43
N LEU A 264 24.44 -1.00 4.52
CA LEU A 264 24.71 0.42 4.73
C LEU A 264 23.74 1.00 5.77
N TYR A 265 22.48 0.54 5.76
CA TYR A 265 21.53 0.90 6.80
C TYR A 265 21.99 0.45 8.18
N ARG A 266 22.44 -0.81 8.36
CA ARG A 266 22.96 -1.34 9.62
C ARG A 266 24.11 -0.53 10.17
N GLN A 267 25.08 -0.16 9.31
CA GLN A 267 26.22 0.69 9.71
C GLN A 267 25.76 2.06 10.23
N ILE A 268 24.71 2.63 9.63
CA ILE A 268 24.19 3.94 10.04
C ILE A 268 23.38 3.82 11.33
N ALA A 269 22.58 2.76 11.45
CA ALA A 269 21.80 2.49 12.64
C ALA A 269 22.69 2.19 13.87
N ASP A 270 23.79 1.46 13.67
CA ASP A 270 24.80 1.19 14.71
C ASP A 270 25.41 2.48 15.25
N ASP A 271 25.75 3.43 14.39
CA ASP A 271 26.19 4.78 14.80
C ASP A 271 25.13 5.53 15.67
N MET A 272 23.87 5.15 15.56
CA MET A 272 22.74 5.74 16.32
C MET A 272 22.37 4.91 17.56
N GLY A 273 23.06 3.78 17.79
CA GLY A 273 22.72 2.84 18.87
C GLY A 273 21.40 2.08 18.62
N ILE A 274 20.98 1.93 17.38
CA ILE A 274 19.75 1.22 16.98
C ILE A 274 20.12 -0.22 16.64
N VAL A 275 19.46 -1.16 17.33
CA VAL A 275 19.60 -2.60 17.04
C VAL A 275 18.82 -2.92 15.76
N CYS A 276 19.47 -3.54 14.79
CA CYS A 276 18.87 -3.96 13.52
C CYS A 276 18.77 -5.48 13.43
N PRO A 277 17.86 -6.00 12.59
CA PRO A 277 17.86 -7.40 12.22
C PRO A 277 19.21 -7.83 11.61
N SER A 278 19.69 -9.02 11.98
CA SER A 278 20.91 -9.62 11.41
C SER A 278 20.67 -10.14 9.99
N GLU A 279 19.46 -10.60 9.73
CA GLU A 279 19.07 -11.19 8.47
C GLU A 279 18.60 -10.13 7.47
N ASP A 280 18.76 -10.40 6.18
CA ASP A 280 18.27 -9.54 5.09
C ASP A 280 16.87 -9.97 4.60
N TYR A 281 16.48 -11.19 4.91
CA TYR A 281 15.26 -11.82 4.45
C TYR A 281 14.45 -12.37 5.62
N TYR A 282 13.14 -12.33 5.48
CA TYR A 282 12.22 -13.04 6.34
C TYR A 282 11.09 -13.68 5.52
N VAL A 283 10.55 -14.76 6.03
CA VAL A 283 9.34 -15.38 5.47
C VAL A 283 8.13 -14.63 6.00
N VAL A 284 7.31 -14.10 5.09
CA VAL A 284 6.03 -13.49 5.47
C VAL A 284 5.05 -14.61 5.78
N PRO A 285 4.56 -14.71 7.03
CA PRO A 285 3.76 -15.85 7.46
C PRO A 285 2.37 -15.84 6.82
N PRO A 286 1.69 -17.03 6.79
CA PRO A 286 0.25 -17.07 6.53
C PRO A 286 -0.48 -16.17 7.51
N GLY A 287 -1.48 -15.44 7.03
CA GLY A 287 -2.23 -14.49 7.86
C GLY A 287 -1.74 -13.06 7.78
N ALA A 288 -0.52 -12.80 7.29
CA ALA A 288 -0.08 -11.45 6.98
C ALA A 288 -0.74 -10.92 5.70
N PHE A 289 -0.98 -11.78 4.73
CA PHE A 289 -1.74 -11.44 3.51
C PHE A 289 -3.21 -11.77 3.65
N ILE A 290 -4.05 -10.98 2.96
CA ILE A 290 -5.52 -11.13 2.98
C ILE A 290 -5.98 -12.53 2.50
N ASP A 291 -5.25 -13.14 1.57
CA ASP A 291 -5.53 -14.48 1.03
C ASP A 291 -4.86 -15.62 1.82
N GLN A 292 -4.26 -15.31 2.95
CA GLN A 292 -3.60 -16.25 3.86
C GLN A 292 -2.41 -17.02 3.23
N LYS A 293 -1.86 -16.56 2.09
CA LYS A 293 -0.67 -17.17 1.51
C LYS A 293 0.59 -16.72 2.27
N ALA A 294 1.51 -17.66 2.52
CA ALA A 294 2.84 -17.31 2.96
C ALA A 294 3.69 -16.84 1.77
N PHE A 295 4.65 -15.94 2.01
CA PHE A 295 5.66 -15.60 1.04
C PHE A 295 7.04 -16.01 1.57
N ASP A 296 7.64 -17.01 0.92
CA ASP A 296 9.01 -17.44 1.16
C ASP A 296 9.91 -16.84 0.07
N PRO A 297 10.85 -15.94 0.42
CA PRO A 297 11.75 -15.33 -0.56
C PRO A 297 12.73 -16.33 -1.21
N SER A 298 12.86 -17.55 -0.68
CA SER A 298 13.68 -18.60 -1.28
C SER A 298 12.98 -19.34 -2.43
N ASP A 299 11.66 -19.22 -2.58
CA ASP A 299 10.88 -19.87 -3.65
C ASP A 299 9.93 -18.90 -4.36
N LEU A 300 10.50 -17.93 -5.05
CA LEU A 300 9.73 -16.92 -5.82
C LEU A 300 8.88 -17.56 -6.92
N VAL A 301 9.38 -18.59 -7.57
CA VAL A 301 8.69 -19.26 -8.67
C VAL A 301 7.51 -20.09 -8.15
N GLY A 302 7.69 -20.81 -7.05
CA GLY A 302 6.61 -21.55 -6.39
C GLY A 302 5.52 -20.60 -5.90
N TYR A 303 5.92 -19.47 -5.29
CA TYR A 303 4.97 -18.45 -4.87
C TYR A 303 4.19 -17.87 -6.06
N LEU A 304 4.86 -17.48 -7.16
CA LEU A 304 4.21 -17.01 -8.37
C LEU A 304 3.23 -18.04 -8.94
N ASN A 305 3.61 -19.31 -8.97
CA ASN A 305 2.79 -20.40 -9.50
C ASN A 305 1.61 -20.78 -8.58
N SER A 306 1.61 -20.34 -7.34
CA SER A 306 0.49 -20.55 -6.41
C SER A 306 -0.74 -19.69 -6.74
N PHE A 307 -0.64 -18.75 -7.68
CA PHE A 307 -1.73 -17.88 -8.09
C PHE A 307 -2.38 -18.36 -9.38
N GLU A 308 -3.70 -18.56 -9.36
CA GLU A 308 -4.50 -18.88 -10.54
C GLU A 308 -4.67 -17.66 -11.44
N ILE A 309 -4.94 -16.48 -10.82
CA ILE A 309 -5.13 -15.22 -11.55
C ILE A 309 -3.79 -14.51 -11.69
N ARG A 310 -3.31 -14.44 -12.92
CA ARG A 310 -2.07 -13.77 -13.34
C ARG A 310 -2.16 -13.36 -14.81
N ALA A 311 -1.27 -12.49 -15.27
CA ALA A 311 -1.19 -12.13 -16.67
C ALA A 311 -0.76 -13.35 -17.52
N ASN A 312 -1.45 -13.58 -18.63
CA ASN A 312 -1.16 -14.68 -19.55
C ASN A 312 0.01 -14.35 -20.51
N SER A 313 0.38 -13.08 -20.61
CA SER A 313 1.48 -12.57 -21.45
C SER A 313 1.99 -11.27 -20.84
N PRO A 314 3.24 -10.85 -21.18
CA PRO A 314 3.75 -9.57 -20.75
C PRO A 314 2.81 -8.43 -21.14
N GLN A 315 2.32 -7.71 -20.14
CA GLN A 315 1.48 -6.53 -20.30
C GLN A 315 2.43 -5.33 -20.31
N PHE A 316 2.86 -4.92 -21.49
CA PHE A 316 3.63 -3.70 -21.59
C PHE A 316 2.72 -2.50 -21.34
N PHE A 317 2.57 -2.10 -20.10
CA PHE A 317 1.89 -0.86 -19.74
C PHE A 317 2.83 0.31 -20.09
N TYR A 318 2.73 0.75 -21.34
CA TYR A 318 3.50 1.86 -21.81
C TYR A 318 2.98 3.15 -21.29
N LEU A 319 3.89 3.82 -20.81
CA LEU A 319 4.41 5.14 -21.24
C LEU A 319 3.85 5.58 -22.62
N GLN A 320 2.55 5.81 -22.71
CA GLN A 320 2.02 6.75 -23.67
C GLN A 320 2.04 8.10 -22.97
N GLY A 321 3.12 8.83 -23.36
CA GLY A 321 3.46 10.14 -22.89
C GLY A 321 2.44 11.21 -23.23
#